data_efb2bd1c6d67d9a06d0c924b5d92b453
#
_entry.id   efb2bd1c6d67d9a06d0c924b5d92b453
#
_cell.length_a   1.000
_cell.length_b   1.000
_cell.length_c   1.000
_cell.angle_alpha   90.00
_cell.angle_beta   90.00
_cell.angle_gamma   90.00
#
_symmetry.space_group_name_H-M   'P 1'
#
loop_
_entity.id
_entity.type
_entity.pdbx_description
1 polymer ?
#
loop_
_entity_poly.entity_id
_entity_poly.type
_entity_poly.pdbx_seq_one_letter_code
_entity_poly.pdbx_strand_id
1 'polypeptide(L)'
;MRCEQRDGNDALWEELQHLSPRRSETLFVHLDPWSCLLPSQTHGVTSLDLFRALRRAGATVMLWFGFDTLIQRREIVEQFDDGWVTEIHLDLMKEAPFELNPGVFGCGLYCANLPSKARNAVECSGKELARACQNSIIAPGYSGRLSYQSSAIGMGFGSV
;
A
#
# COMPACT_ATOMS: atom_id res chain seq x y z
N MET A 1 6.28 -4.33 24.75
CA MET A 1 5.99 -4.71 23.34
C MET A 1 5.34 -6.08 23.38
N ARG A 2 4.14 -6.23 22.84
CA ARG A 2 3.42 -7.53 22.76
C ARG A 2 3.66 -8.09 21.35
N CYS A 3 4.09 -9.34 21.26
CA CYS A 3 4.28 -10.06 20.01
C CYS A 3 3.40 -11.29 20.03
N GLU A 4 2.62 -11.50 18.98
CA GLU A 4 1.69 -12.61 18.85
C GLU A 4 1.96 -13.38 17.56
N GLN A 5 1.91 -14.70 17.63
CA GLN A 5 2.04 -15.57 16.47
C GLN A 5 0.64 -16.02 16.02
N ARG A 6 -0.04 -15.17 15.24
CA ARG A 6 -1.34 -15.46 14.65
C ARG A 6 -1.54 -14.63 13.37
N ASP A 7 -2.60 -14.89 12.64
CA ASP A 7 -2.98 -14.06 11.50
C ASP A 7 -3.12 -12.59 11.93
N GLY A 8 -2.37 -11.70 11.26
CA GLY A 8 -2.31 -10.29 11.62
C GLY A 8 -3.63 -9.55 11.39
N ASN A 9 -4.37 -9.94 10.34
CA ASN A 9 -5.67 -9.34 10.05
C ASN A 9 -6.71 -9.73 11.11
N ASP A 10 -6.75 -11.00 11.52
CA ASP A 10 -7.65 -11.46 12.59
C ASP A 10 -7.32 -10.78 13.92
N ALA A 11 -6.02 -10.69 14.26
CA ALA A 11 -5.57 -10.04 15.48
C ALA A 11 -5.99 -8.56 15.54
N LEU A 12 -5.76 -7.85 14.45
CA LEU A 12 -6.08 -6.43 14.37
C LEU A 12 -7.58 -6.19 14.34
N TRP A 13 -8.35 -7.07 13.69
CA TRP A 13 -9.81 -7.01 13.68
C TRP A 13 -10.40 -7.10 15.08
N GLU A 14 -9.92 -8.03 15.90
CA GLU A 14 -10.32 -8.17 17.29
C GLU A 14 -9.98 -6.93 18.14
N GLU A 15 -8.76 -6.40 17.99
CA GLU A 15 -8.35 -5.18 18.71
C GLU A 15 -9.21 -3.96 18.32
N LEU A 16 -9.62 -3.87 17.05
CA LEU A 16 -10.50 -2.78 16.57
C LEU A 16 -11.84 -2.75 17.27
N GLN A 17 -12.41 -3.89 17.69
CA GLN A 17 -13.68 -3.95 18.42
C GLN A 17 -13.59 -3.26 19.80
N HIS A 18 -12.39 -3.10 20.33
CA HIS A 18 -12.11 -2.50 21.62
C HIS A 18 -11.48 -1.11 21.53
N LEU A 19 -11.29 -0.60 20.31
CA LEU A 19 -10.65 0.68 20.06
C LEU A 19 -11.58 1.84 20.42
N SER A 20 -11.20 2.66 21.40
CA SER A 20 -11.95 3.87 21.71
C SER A 20 -11.68 4.98 20.69
N PRO A 21 -12.66 5.84 20.36
CA PRO A 21 -12.47 6.95 19.39
C PRO A 21 -11.29 7.88 19.72
N ARG A 22 -11.04 8.16 20.99
CA ARG A 22 -9.94 9.02 21.45
C ARG A 22 -8.56 8.38 21.24
N ARG A 23 -8.46 7.05 21.24
CA ARG A 23 -7.20 6.33 20.96
C ARG A 23 -6.92 6.23 19.47
N SER A 24 -7.95 6.18 18.65
CA SER A 24 -7.78 6.04 17.21
C SER A 24 -7.12 7.28 16.57
N GLU A 25 -7.39 8.49 17.08
CA GLU A 25 -6.79 9.74 16.56
C GLU A 25 -5.27 9.83 16.72
N THR A 26 -4.69 9.06 17.63
CA THR A 26 -3.24 8.98 17.88
C THR A 26 -2.63 7.67 17.38
N LEU A 27 -3.43 6.83 16.76
CA LEU A 27 -3.00 5.53 16.27
C LEU A 27 -2.41 5.66 14.86
N PHE A 28 -1.22 5.10 14.70
CA PHE A 28 -0.62 4.85 13.40
C PHE A 28 -0.58 3.34 13.15
N VAL A 29 -1.06 2.92 12.00
CA VAL A 29 -1.07 1.50 11.60
C VAL A 29 -0.44 1.35 10.22
N HIS A 30 0.55 0.48 10.13
CA HIS A 30 1.12 0.02 8.86
C HIS A 30 0.67 -1.42 8.62
N LEU A 31 -0.05 -1.62 7.54
CA LEU A 31 -0.49 -2.92 7.06
C LEU A 31 0.44 -3.34 5.93
N ASP A 32 1.15 -4.46 6.11
CA ASP A 32 2.10 -5.01 5.15
C ASP A 32 1.74 -6.48 4.85
N PRO A 33 0.62 -6.73 4.18
CA PRO A 33 0.18 -8.07 3.84
C PRO A 33 0.89 -8.59 2.59
N TRP A 34 1.00 -9.91 2.45
CA TRP A 34 1.38 -10.54 1.18
C TRP A 34 0.39 -10.17 0.04
N SER A 35 -0.90 -10.11 0.34
CA SER A 35 -1.95 -9.62 -0.55
C SER A 35 -2.99 -8.85 0.25
N CYS A 36 -3.26 -7.62 -0.14
CA CYS A 36 -4.22 -6.77 0.56
C CYS A 36 -5.68 -7.20 0.38
N LEU A 37 -5.96 -8.07 -0.59
CA LEU A 37 -7.30 -8.59 -0.90
C LEU A 37 -7.52 -10.03 -0.40
N LEU A 38 -6.50 -10.67 0.19
CA LEU A 38 -6.63 -12.01 0.74
C LEU A 38 -7.37 -11.95 2.09
N PRO A 39 -8.50 -12.68 2.24
CA PRO A 39 -9.24 -12.70 3.50
C PRO A 39 -8.51 -13.52 4.56
N SER A 40 -8.60 -13.08 5.81
CA SER A 40 -8.09 -13.80 6.98
C SER A 40 -8.85 -15.11 7.21
N GLN A 41 -8.23 -16.03 7.93
CA GLN A 41 -8.75 -17.38 8.12
C GLN A 41 -9.95 -17.44 9.05
N THR A 42 -9.99 -16.62 10.09
CA THR A 42 -11.02 -16.70 11.15
C THR A 42 -12.19 -15.76 10.87
N HIS A 43 -11.91 -14.51 10.57
CA HIS A 43 -12.94 -13.48 10.41
C HIS A 43 -13.27 -13.16 8.94
N GLY A 44 -12.50 -13.69 7.99
CA GLY A 44 -12.68 -13.43 6.56
C GLY A 44 -12.44 -11.97 6.15
N VAL A 45 -11.73 -11.20 6.99
CA VAL A 45 -11.43 -9.77 6.73
C VAL A 45 -10.15 -9.63 5.93
N THR A 46 -10.17 -8.73 4.96
CA THR A 46 -8.99 -8.37 4.19
C THR A 46 -8.23 -7.21 4.86
N SER A 47 -6.96 -7.03 4.50
CA SER A 47 -6.21 -5.84 4.96
C SER A 47 -6.83 -4.55 4.44
N LEU A 48 -7.52 -4.58 3.29
CA LEU A 48 -8.26 -3.44 2.79
C LEU A 48 -9.51 -3.11 3.64
N ASP A 49 -10.21 -4.13 4.15
CA ASP A 49 -11.34 -3.92 5.08
C ASP A 49 -10.86 -3.30 6.40
N LEU A 50 -9.72 -3.78 6.91
CA LEU A 50 -9.07 -3.19 8.08
C LEU A 50 -8.66 -1.74 7.84
N PHE A 51 -8.06 -1.44 6.67
CA PHE A 51 -7.72 -0.08 6.28
C PHE A 51 -8.95 0.83 6.33
N ARG A 52 -10.08 0.39 5.73
CA ARG A 52 -11.34 1.13 5.71
C ARG A 52 -11.90 1.37 7.12
N ALA A 53 -11.83 0.36 7.98
CA ALA A 53 -12.30 0.45 9.37
C ALA A 53 -11.44 1.42 10.19
N LEU A 54 -10.13 1.31 10.11
CA LEU A 54 -9.17 2.18 10.78
C LEU A 54 -9.28 3.64 10.31
N ARG A 55 -9.41 3.85 8.98
CA ARG A 55 -9.62 5.19 8.42
C ARG A 55 -10.88 5.85 9.00
N ARG A 56 -12.00 5.12 9.04
CA ARG A 56 -13.26 5.62 9.61
C ARG A 56 -13.14 5.92 11.11
N ALA A 57 -12.31 5.18 11.82
CA ALA A 57 -12.00 5.44 13.22
C ALA A 57 -11.07 6.65 13.44
N GLY A 58 -10.53 7.27 12.39
CA GLY A 58 -9.64 8.44 12.46
C GLY A 58 -8.15 8.10 12.59
N ALA A 59 -7.78 6.83 12.55
CA ALA A 59 -6.37 6.42 12.62
C ALA A 59 -5.61 6.86 11.35
N THR A 60 -4.32 7.16 11.50
CA THR A 60 -3.40 7.27 10.36
C THR A 60 -3.04 5.86 9.90
N VAL A 61 -3.36 5.54 8.66
CA VAL A 61 -3.18 4.19 8.11
C VAL A 61 -2.35 4.23 6.85
N MET A 62 -1.42 3.27 6.74
CA MET A 62 -0.67 2.98 5.52
C MET A 62 -0.84 1.49 5.21
N LEU A 63 -1.29 1.19 4.00
CA LEU A 63 -1.43 -0.17 3.48
C LEU A 63 -0.45 -0.34 2.32
N TRP A 64 0.50 -1.26 2.47
CA TRP A 64 1.37 -1.68 1.38
C TRP A 64 0.63 -2.61 0.42
N PHE A 65 0.90 -2.49 -0.88
CA PHE A 65 0.46 -3.41 -1.90
C PHE A 65 1.53 -3.58 -2.97
N GLY A 66 1.68 -4.81 -3.47
CA GLY A 66 2.55 -5.15 -4.58
C GLY A 66 1.74 -5.60 -5.79
N PHE A 67 2.34 -5.51 -6.98
CA PHE A 67 1.73 -5.98 -8.21
C PHE A 67 2.80 -6.44 -9.22
N ASP A 68 2.49 -7.51 -9.94
CA ASP A 68 3.35 -8.08 -10.98
C ASP A 68 2.99 -7.58 -12.38
N THR A 69 1.79 -7.06 -12.55
CA THR A 69 1.28 -6.55 -13.82
C THR A 69 0.46 -5.27 -13.63
N LEU A 70 0.35 -4.46 -14.69
CA LEU A 70 -0.53 -3.28 -14.68
C LEU A 70 -2.02 -3.65 -14.58
N ILE A 71 -2.40 -4.86 -14.99
CA ILE A 71 -3.77 -5.37 -14.83
C ILE A 71 -4.04 -5.60 -13.35
N GLN A 72 -3.18 -6.34 -12.67
CA GLN A 72 -3.29 -6.59 -11.23
C GLN A 72 -3.25 -5.29 -10.43
N ARG A 73 -2.35 -4.34 -10.79
CA ARG A 73 -2.34 -3.01 -10.19
C ARG A 73 -3.70 -2.33 -10.29
N ARG A 74 -4.30 -2.33 -11.48
CA ARG A 74 -5.60 -1.71 -11.72
C ARG A 74 -6.69 -2.36 -10.86
N GLU A 75 -6.74 -3.69 -10.83
CA GLU A 75 -7.70 -4.44 -10.01
C GLU A 75 -7.60 -4.10 -8.51
N ILE A 76 -6.36 -3.89 -8.00
CA ILE A 76 -6.14 -3.48 -6.61
C ILE A 76 -6.59 -2.03 -6.39
N VAL A 77 -6.14 -1.11 -7.24
CA VAL A 77 -6.38 0.34 -7.06
C VAL A 77 -7.85 0.70 -7.26
N GLU A 78 -8.58 -0.01 -8.12
CA GLU A 78 -10.03 0.15 -8.29
C GLU A 78 -10.83 -0.19 -7.03
N GLN A 79 -10.24 -0.94 -6.08
CA GLN A 79 -10.86 -1.22 -4.78
C GLN A 79 -10.64 -0.09 -3.76
N PHE A 80 -9.79 0.87 -4.06
CA PHE A 80 -9.51 1.97 -3.14
C PHE A 80 -10.60 3.06 -3.25
N ASP A 81 -11.10 3.48 -2.10
CA ASP A 81 -12.20 4.48 -2.06
C ASP A 81 -11.68 5.91 -2.12
N ASP A 82 -11.20 6.40 -0.98
CA ASP A 82 -10.73 7.76 -0.77
C ASP A 82 -9.42 7.74 0.03
N GLY A 83 -8.42 8.49 -0.41
CA GLY A 83 -7.12 8.49 0.23
C GLY A 83 -6.02 9.03 -0.67
N TRP A 84 -4.80 8.65 -0.38
CA TRP A 84 -3.63 9.01 -1.15
C TRP A 84 -2.82 7.76 -1.46
N VAL A 85 -2.45 7.62 -2.73
CA VAL A 85 -1.63 6.51 -3.22
C VAL A 85 -0.29 7.04 -3.68
N THR A 86 0.76 6.32 -3.34
CA THR A 86 2.10 6.53 -3.86
C THR A 86 2.66 5.20 -4.34
N GLU A 87 3.35 5.19 -5.46
CA GLU A 87 3.80 3.98 -6.13
C GLU A 87 5.20 4.12 -6.69
N ILE A 88 5.93 3.02 -6.67
CA ILE A 88 7.18 2.83 -7.38
C ILE A 88 6.97 1.74 -8.41
N HIS A 89 7.29 2.02 -9.66
CA HIS A 89 7.19 1.09 -10.77
C HIS A 89 8.58 0.75 -11.29
N LEU A 90 8.76 -0.52 -11.64
CA LEU A 90 9.95 -1.02 -12.30
C LEU A 90 9.66 -1.16 -13.80
N ASP A 91 10.18 -0.23 -14.58
CA ASP A 91 10.13 -0.28 -16.04
C ASP A 91 11.32 -1.12 -16.55
N LEU A 92 11.05 -2.33 -16.98
CA LEU A 92 12.09 -3.20 -17.58
C LEU A 92 12.46 -2.70 -18.96
N MET A 93 13.76 -2.57 -19.23
CA MET A 93 14.28 -2.19 -20.54
C MET A 93 14.12 -3.33 -21.58
N LYS A 94 13.94 -4.58 -21.12
CA LYS A 94 13.66 -5.77 -21.92
C LYS A 94 12.72 -6.68 -21.11
N GLU A 95 11.91 -7.47 -21.83
CA GLU A 95 11.14 -8.53 -21.18
C GLU A 95 12.07 -9.49 -20.44
N ALA A 96 11.79 -9.67 -19.16
CA ALA A 96 12.52 -10.64 -18.37
C ALA A 96 11.99 -12.04 -18.66
N PRO A 97 12.88 -13.03 -18.99
CA PRO A 97 12.46 -14.39 -19.30
C PRO A 97 12.20 -15.23 -18.03
N PHE A 98 11.98 -14.61 -16.90
CA PHE A 98 11.75 -15.25 -15.62
C PHE A 98 10.54 -14.65 -14.92
N GLU A 99 9.83 -15.49 -14.19
CA GLU A 99 8.77 -15.04 -13.32
C GLU A 99 9.40 -14.25 -12.16
N LEU A 100 8.91 -13.03 -12.00
CA LEU A 100 9.27 -12.19 -10.87
C LEU A 100 8.27 -12.44 -9.73
N ASN A 101 8.75 -12.39 -8.50
CA ASN A 101 7.88 -12.50 -7.34
C ASN A 101 6.89 -11.34 -7.27
N PRO A 102 5.72 -11.51 -6.62
CA PRO A 102 4.76 -10.44 -6.40
C PRO A 102 5.41 -9.15 -5.90
N GLY A 103 5.02 -8.02 -6.50
CA GLY A 103 5.54 -6.70 -6.15
C GLY A 103 6.87 -6.34 -6.81
N VAL A 104 7.41 -7.15 -7.71
CA VAL A 104 8.68 -6.84 -8.39
C VAL A 104 8.48 -5.83 -9.52
N PHE A 105 7.35 -5.82 -10.21
CA PHE A 105 7.04 -4.78 -11.21
C PHE A 105 6.61 -3.47 -10.59
N GLY A 106 6.12 -3.50 -9.38
CA GLY A 106 5.79 -2.29 -8.65
C GLY A 106 5.17 -2.59 -7.30
N CYS A 107 5.23 -1.58 -6.48
CA CYS A 107 4.53 -1.59 -5.20
C CYS A 107 4.09 -0.17 -4.85
N GLY A 108 3.19 -0.08 -3.90
CA GLY A 108 2.70 1.21 -3.44
C GLY A 108 2.27 1.21 -1.99
N LEU A 109 1.97 2.41 -1.53
CA LEU A 109 1.34 2.66 -0.25
C LEU A 109 0.01 3.35 -0.51
N TYR A 110 -1.06 2.78 0.00
CA TYR A 110 -2.36 3.43 0.10
C TYR A 110 -2.50 4.00 1.51
N CYS A 111 -2.72 5.31 1.61
CA CYS A 111 -2.65 6.05 2.87
C CYS A 111 -3.94 6.80 3.15
N ALA A 112 -4.36 6.80 4.42
CA ALA A 112 -5.46 7.62 4.90
C ALA A 112 -5.06 8.39 6.17
N ASN A 113 -5.65 9.58 6.33
CA ASN A 113 -5.40 10.48 7.46
C ASN A 113 -3.91 10.82 7.66
N LEU A 114 -3.11 10.75 6.59
CA LEU A 114 -1.69 11.05 6.64
C LEU A 114 -1.47 12.57 6.72
N PRO A 115 -0.74 13.08 7.73
CA PRO A 115 -0.43 14.50 7.82
C PRO A 115 0.32 14.99 6.57
N SER A 116 0.02 16.22 6.12
CA SER A 116 0.63 16.78 4.91
C SER A 116 2.16 16.78 4.94
N LYS A 117 2.77 17.03 6.11
CA LYS A 117 4.22 16.97 6.28
C LYS A 117 4.79 15.57 6.04
N ALA A 118 4.09 14.52 6.49
CA ALA A 118 4.48 13.14 6.27
C ALA A 118 4.30 12.76 4.79
N ARG A 119 3.21 13.17 4.15
CA ARG A 119 2.99 12.98 2.72
C ARG A 119 4.13 13.59 1.90
N ASN A 120 4.48 14.85 2.17
CA ASN A 120 5.58 15.52 1.48
C ASN A 120 6.92 14.79 1.66
N ALA A 121 7.20 14.27 2.86
CA ALA A 121 8.41 13.49 3.11
C ALA A 121 8.44 12.19 2.28
N VAL A 122 7.33 11.46 2.22
CA VAL A 122 7.22 10.24 1.39
C VAL A 122 7.41 10.57 -0.09
N GLU A 123 6.81 11.65 -0.60
CA GLU A 123 6.98 12.09 -1.99
C GLU A 123 8.43 12.46 -2.32
N CYS A 124 9.09 13.18 -1.44
CA CYS A 124 10.52 13.50 -1.63
C CYS A 124 11.37 12.24 -1.68
N SER A 125 11.21 11.35 -0.70
CA SER A 125 11.98 10.10 -0.61
C SER A 125 11.72 9.18 -1.80
N GLY A 126 10.47 9.06 -2.27
CA GLY A 126 10.12 8.26 -3.43
C GLY A 126 10.76 8.78 -4.73
N LYS A 127 10.76 10.10 -4.93
CA LYS A 127 11.45 10.74 -6.07
C LYS A 127 12.95 10.57 -6.02
N GLU A 128 13.56 10.68 -4.83
CA GLU A 128 15.00 10.46 -4.64
C GLU A 128 15.37 9.01 -4.91
N LEU A 129 14.61 8.04 -4.39
CA LEU A 129 14.81 6.63 -4.64
C LEU A 129 14.74 6.32 -6.15
N ALA A 130 13.72 6.82 -6.83
CA ALA A 130 13.58 6.63 -8.28
C ALA A 130 14.77 7.21 -9.07
N ARG A 131 15.32 8.36 -8.65
CA ARG A 131 16.51 8.93 -9.26
C ARG A 131 17.77 8.10 -8.99
N ALA A 132 17.95 7.64 -7.76
CA ALA A 132 19.09 6.84 -7.35
C ALA A 132 19.16 5.48 -8.08
N CYS A 133 18.00 4.91 -8.37
CA CYS A 133 17.86 3.60 -9.01
C CYS A 133 17.62 3.67 -10.52
N GLN A 134 17.97 4.77 -11.17
CA GLN A 134 17.97 4.83 -12.65
C GLN A 134 19.08 3.92 -13.21
N ASN A 135 18.69 3.08 -14.19
CA ASN A 135 19.58 2.09 -14.82
C ASN A 135 20.13 1.02 -13.87
N SER A 136 19.36 0.63 -12.87
CA SER A 136 19.72 -0.45 -11.96
C SER A 136 19.84 -1.78 -12.70
N ILE A 137 20.86 -2.57 -12.36
CA ILE A 137 20.98 -3.95 -12.82
C ILE A 137 20.06 -4.79 -11.95
N ILE A 138 19.02 -5.38 -12.55
CA ILE A 138 18.03 -6.21 -11.86
C ILE A 138 18.52 -7.66 -11.80
N ALA A 139 19.12 -8.12 -12.90
CA ALA A 139 19.73 -9.44 -13.05
C ALA A 139 20.80 -9.39 -14.16
N PRO A 140 21.69 -10.37 -14.26
CA PRO A 140 22.67 -10.41 -15.34
C PRO A 140 22.02 -10.27 -16.71
N GLY A 141 22.37 -9.22 -17.45
CA GLY A 141 21.81 -8.90 -18.78
C GLY A 141 20.47 -8.17 -18.78
N TYR A 142 19.90 -7.87 -17.60
CA TYR A 142 18.64 -7.14 -17.46
C TYR A 142 18.85 -5.86 -16.65
N SER A 143 18.43 -4.76 -17.21
CA SER A 143 18.42 -3.46 -16.55
C SER A 143 17.01 -2.90 -16.53
N GLY A 144 16.68 -2.15 -15.52
CA GLY A 144 15.42 -1.48 -15.38
C GLY A 144 15.57 -0.08 -14.83
N ARG A 145 14.49 0.64 -14.90
CA ARG A 145 14.37 2.00 -14.39
C ARG A 145 13.24 2.03 -13.37
N LEU A 146 13.49 2.64 -12.22
CA LEU A 146 12.42 2.95 -11.28
C LEU A 146 11.77 4.29 -11.66
N SER A 147 10.45 4.30 -11.66
CA SER A 147 9.65 5.52 -11.73
C SER A 147 8.80 5.66 -10.47
N TYR A 148 8.54 6.89 -10.07
CA TYR A 148 7.71 7.24 -8.92
C TYR A 148 6.50 8.02 -9.37
N GLN A 149 5.32 7.68 -8.82
CA GLN A 149 4.10 8.44 -9.02
C GLN A 149 3.30 8.53 -7.73
N SER A 150 2.50 9.57 -7.59
CA SER A 150 1.54 9.73 -6.49
C SER A 150 0.28 10.42 -6.97
N SER A 151 -0.86 10.03 -6.39
CA SER A 151 -2.15 10.61 -6.71
C SER A 151 -3.07 10.60 -5.49
N ALA A 152 -3.95 11.59 -5.41
CA ALA A 152 -5.12 11.52 -4.54
C ALA A 152 -6.17 10.66 -5.22
N ILE A 153 -6.76 9.73 -4.47
CA ILE A 153 -7.97 9.03 -4.86
C ILE A 153 -9.10 9.71 -4.10
N GLY A 154 -10.05 10.30 -4.82
CA GLY A 154 -11.21 10.95 -4.22
C GLY A 154 -12.48 10.34 -4.78
N MET A 155 -13.54 10.36 -4.01
CA MET A 155 -14.86 10.14 -4.56
C MET A 155 -15.09 11.22 -5.64
N GLY A 156 -15.19 10.78 -6.88
CA GLY A 156 -15.60 11.66 -7.96
C GLY A 156 -16.90 12.36 -7.52
N PHE A 157 -16.85 13.66 -7.28
CA PHE A 157 -18.05 14.44 -7.15
C PHE A 157 -18.78 14.27 -8.48
N GLY A 158 -19.77 13.40 -8.47
CA GLY A 158 -20.73 13.33 -9.55
C GLY A 158 -21.27 14.74 -9.75
N SER A 159 -20.94 15.32 -10.89
CA SER A 159 -21.52 16.56 -11.34
C SER A 159 -23.03 16.31 -11.44
N VAL A 160 -23.80 16.99 -10.59
CA VAL A 160 -25.24 17.14 -10.71
C VAL A 160 -25.49 18.19 -11.80
#